data_b654edda38cd7cad47d3af0b6e100940
#
_entry.id   b654edda38cd7cad47d3af0b6e100940
#
_cell.length_a   1.000
_cell.length_b   1.000
_cell.length_c   1.000
_cell.angle_alpha   90.00
_cell.angle_beta   90.00
_cell.angle_gamma   90.00
#
_symmetry.space_group_name_H-M   'P 1'
#
loop_
_entity.id
_entity.type
_entity.pdbx_description
1 polymer ?
#
loop_
_entity_poly.entity_id
_entity_poly.type
_entity_poly.pdbx_seq_one_letter_code
_entity_poly.pdbx_strand_id
1 'polypeptide(L)'
;MESRMLQPGDLMPHFEVTTLQGEAVAYSTIWQRRNLVLVTLRASDSDGPSSTYVAQLTDRGLPVTGDETRWVITRDMVEGVPSPGVVVADRWGEIVVVAAGSKVSELPSADEIVEWVTYVQHQCPECEGEAR
;
A
#
# COMPACT_ATOMS: atom_id res chain seq x y z
N MET A 1 19.22 -17.48 2.52
CA MET A 1 19.36 -16.07 2.18
C MET A 1 18.13 -15.30 2.61
N GLU A 2 18.33 -14.25 3.31
CA GLU A 2 17.21 -13.48 3.82
C GLU A 2 16.82 -12.40 2.85
N SER A 3 15.52 -12.22 2.68
CA SER A 3 15.02 -11.11 1.91
C SER A 3 15.14 -9.84 2.75
N ARG A 4 15.65 -8.79 2.13
CA ARG A 4 15.72 -7.52 2.81
C ARG A 4 14.33 -6.87 2.80
N MET A 5 13.93 -6.36 3.95
CA MET A 5 12.67 -5.63 4.01
C MET A 5 12.79 -4.32 3.27
N LEU A 6 11.76 -3.95 2.55
CA LEU A 6 11.71 -2.69 1.84
C LEU A 6 11.65 -1.54 2.83
N GLN A 7 12.23 -0.42 2.44
CA GLN A 7 12.31 0.76 3.28
C GLN A 7 11.97 1.99 2.45
N PRO A 8 11.60 3.09 3.10
CA PRO A 8 11.41 4.34 2.36
C PRO A 8 12.65 4.67 1.54
N GLY A 9 12.44 5.07 0.30
CA GLY A 9 13.51 5.33 -0.64
C GLY A 9 13.81 4.17 -1.55
N ASP A 10 13.40 2.96 -1.19
CA ASP A 10 13.57 1.81 -2.07
C ASP A 10 12.53 1.87 -3.19
N LEU A 11 12.81 1.13 -4.26
CA LEU A 11 11.84 1.00 -5.34
C LEU A 11 10.96 -0.21 -5.08
N MET A 12 9.68 -0.07 -5.40
CA MET A 12 8.71 -1.13 -5.23
C MET A 12 8.96 -2.21 -6.27
N PRO A 13 9.07 -3.48 -5.85
CA PRO A 13 9.21 -4.57 -6.82
C PRO A 13 7.91 -4.75 -7.59
N HIS A 14 8.04 -5.28 -8.79
CA HIS A 14 6.84 -5.62 -9.57
C HIS A 14 6.28 -6.92 -9.00
N PHE A 15 5.04 -6.85 -8.55
CA PHE A 15 4.38 -7.97 -7.91
C PHE A 15 3.07 -8.26 -8.62
N GLU A 16 2.55 -9.45 -8.35
CA GLU A 16 1.21 -9.83 -8.78
C GLU A 16 0.53 -10.45 -7.59
N VAL A 17 -0.66 -9.99 -7.30
CA VAL A 17 -1.41 -10.47 -6.14
C VAL A 17 -2.88 -10.58 -6.51
N THR A 18 -3.63 -11.31 -5.66
CA THR A 18 -5.07 -11.36 -5.75
C THR A 18 -5.63 -10.60 -4.55
N THR A 19 -6.51 -9.65 -4.82
CA THR A 19 -7.10 -8.83 -3.76
C THR A 19 -8.12 -9.65 -2.98
N LEU A 20 -8.59 -9.07 -1.87
CA LEU A 20 -9.61 -9.73 -1.06
C LEU A 20 -10.90 -9.97 -1.84
N GLN A 21 -11.15 -9.15 -2.87
CA GLN A 21 -12.32 -9.31 -3.71
C GLN A 21 -12.12 -10.31 -4.84
N GLY A 22 -10.92 -10.89 -4.94
CA GLY A 22 -10.63 -11.87 -5.97
C GLY A 22 -10.10 -11.29 -7.26
N GLU A 23 -9.75 -10.03 -7.28
CA GLU A 23 -9.22 -9.38 -8.48
C GLU A 23 -7.71 -9.61 -8.57
N ALA A 24 -7.25 -10.01 -9.74
CA ALA A 24 -5.82 -10.16 -9.99
C ALA A 24 -5.23 -8.78 -10.33
N VAL A 25 -4.18 -8.40 -9.64
CA VAL A 25 -3.56 -7.09 -9.81
C VAL A 25 -2.06 -7.27 -10.05
N ALA A 26 -1.57 -6.70 -11.13
CA ALA A 26 -0.14 -6.66 -11.42
C ALA A 26 0.35 -5.23 -11.24
N TYR A 27 1.43 -5.06 -10.49
CA TYR A 27 1.94 -3.73 -10.22
C TYR A 27 2.34 -2.99 -11.50
N SER A 28 2.73 -3.73 -12.53
CA SER A 28 3.10 -3.11 -13.81
C SER A 28 1.96 -2.28 -14.40
N THR A 29 0.71 -2.55 -14.00
CA THR A 29 -0.42 -1.77 -14.49
C THR A 29 -0.65 -0.51 -13.67
N ILE A 30 0.03 -0.39 -12.53
CA ILE A 30 -0.10 0.76 -11.63
C ILE A 30 1.10 1.68 -11.79
N TRP A 31 2.27 1.09 -11.95
CA TRP A 31 3.55 1.79 -11.99
C TRP A 31 3.54 2.86 -13.08
N GLN A 32 4.01 4.03 -12.75
CA GLN A 32 4.10 5.19 -13.62
C GLN A 32 2.75 5.79 -13.97
N ARG A 33 1.68 5.26 -13.39
CA ARG A 33 0.35 5.78 -13.66
C ARG A 33 -0.32 6.29 -12.40
N ARG A 34 -0.11 5.61 -11.28
CA ARG A 34 -0.79 5.92 -10.04
C ARG A 34 0.14 5.68 -8.87
N ASN A 35 -0.14 6.38 -7.80
CA ASN A 35 0.46 6.05 -6.51
C ASN A 35 -0.13 4.73 -6.02
N LEU A 36 0.57 4.07 -5.11
CA LEU A 36 0.16 2.77 -4.60
C LEU A 36 0.01 2.81 -3.10
N VAL A 37 -1.10 2.24 -2.60
CA VAL A 37 -1.21 1.84 -1.20
C VAL A 37 -1.41 0.34 -1.21
N LEU A 38 -0.45 -0.38 -0.64
CA LEU A 38 -0.52 -1.83 -0.56
C LEU A 38 -0.69 -2.22 0.90
N VAL A 39 -1.78 -2.93 1.19
CA VAL A 39 -2.06 -3.43 2.52
C VAL A 39 -1.97 -4.95 2.45
N THR A 40 -1.05 -5.52 3.22
CA THR A 40 -0.89 -6.96 3.26
C THR A 40 -1.41 -7.49 4.58
N LEU A 41 -2.13 -8.60 4.51
CA LEU A 41 -2.69 -9.27 5.68
C LEU A 41 -2.18 -10.70 5.64
N ARG A 42 -2.04 -11.31 6.83
CA ARG A 42 -1.66 -12.71 6.86
C ARG A 42 -2.83 -13.57 6.44
N ALA A 43 -2.53 -14.70 5.81
CA ALA A 43 -3.58 -15.63 5.45
C ALA A 43 -4.32 -16.11 6.69
N SER A 44 -3.62 -16.19 7.83
CA SER A 44 -4.24 -16.65 9.08
C SER A 44 -5.08 -15.57 9.76
N ASP A 45 -5.01 -14.32 9.27
CA ASP A 45 -5.77 -13.21 9.87
C ASP A 45 -7.10 -13.06 9.13
N SER A 46 -7.89 -14.13 9.09
CA SER A 46 -9.08 -14.13 8.23
C SER A 46 -10.33 -13.61 8.92
N ASP A 47 -10.27 -13.32 10.22
CA ASP A 47 -11.44 -12.86 10.93
C ASP A 47 -11.02 -11.83 11.98
N GLY A 48 -12.01 -11.37 12.75
CA GLY A 48 -11.76 -10.47 13.85
C GLY A 48 -11.04 -9.21 13.45
N PRO A 49 -9.82 -9.01 13.95
CA PRO A 49 -9.11 -7.73 13.73
C PRO A 49 -8.90 -7.39 12.27
N SER A 50 -8.64 -8.38 11.42
CA SER A 50 -8.46 -8.11 9.99
C SER A 50 -9.75 -7.59 9.37
N SER A 51 -10.87 -8.22 9.71
CA SER A 51 -12.16 -7.78 9.18
C SER A 51 -12.49 -6.37 9.65
N THR A 52 -12.20 -6.07 10.91
CA THR A 52 -12.45 -4.75 11.46
C THR A 52 -11.58 -3.71 10.74
N TYR A 53 -10.32 -4.03 10.53
CA TYR A 53 -9.42 -3.10 9.86
C TYR A 53 -9.87 -2.83 8.44
N VAL A 54 -10.22 -3.87 7.70
CA VAL A 54 -10.70 -3.71 6.33
C VAL A 54 -11.99 -2.89 6.31
N ALA A 55 -12.89 -3.12 7.28
CA ALA A 55 -14.11 -2.35 7.34
C ALA A 55 -13.84 -0.88 7.58
N GLN A 56 -12.86 -0.55 8.42
CA GLN A 56 -12.49 0.83 8.66
C GLN A 56 -11.96 1.49 7.40
N LEU A 57 -11.12 0.78 6.64
CA LEU A 57 -10.63 1.30 5.38
C LEU A 57 -11.78 1.51 4.39
N THR A 58 -12.68 0.54 4.34
CA THR A 58 -13.82 0.62 3.42
C THR A 58 -14.74 1.78 3.77
N ASP A 59 -14.97 2.00 5.08
CA ASP A 59 -15.81 3.12 5.50
C ASP A 59 -15.24 4.45 5.08
N ARG A 60 -13.93 4.55 4.97
CA ARG A 60 -13.31 5.77 4.48
C ARG A 60 -13.22 5.80 2.96
N GLY A 61 -13.70 4.75 2.29
CA GLY A 61 -13.64 4.68 0.84
C GLY A 61 -12.25 4.45 0.28
N LEU A 62 -11.32 4.00 1.13
CA LEU A 62 -9.92 3.92 0.72
C LEU A 62 -9.62 2.85 -0.32
N PRO A 63 -10.28 1.67 -0.29
CA PRO A 63 -9.98 0.69 -1.31
C PRO A 63 -10.50 1.06 -2.70
N VAL A 64 -11.30 2.13 -2.79
CA VAL A 64 -11.80 2.56 -4.08
C VAL A 64 -10.67 3.19 -4.87
N THR A 65 -10.50 2.74 -6.10
CA THR A 65 -9.46 3.26 -6.98
C THR A 65 -9.80 4.66 -7.40
N GLY A 66 -8.94 5.61 -7.07
CA GLY A 66 -9.07 6.97 -7.53
C GLY A 66 -8.22 7.19 -8.76
N ASP A 67 -8.26 8.39 -9.29
CA ASP A 67 -7.49 8.71 -10.48
C ASP A 67 -5.99 8.69 -10.19
N GLU A 68 -5.60 9.01 -8.96
CA GLU A 68 -4.19 9.19 -8.64
C GLU A 68 -3.62 8.09 -7.76
N THR A 69 -4.47 7.28 -7.13
CA THR A 69 -3.99 6.28 -6.18
C THR A 69 -4.77 4.98 -6.35
N ARG A 70 -4.03 3.89 -6.39
CA ARG A 70 -4.61 2.55 -6.41
C ARG A 70 -4.40 1.91 -5.04
N TRP A 71 -5.48 1.42 -4.45
CA TRP A 71 -5.44 0.71 -3.17
C TRP A 71 -5.53 -0.77 -3.45
N VAL A 72 -4.61 -1.53 -2.87
CA VAL A 72 -4.57 -2.98 -3.04
C VAL A 72 -4.51 -3.60 -1.65
N ILE A 73 -5.51 -4.42 -1.32
CA ILE A 73 -5.55 -5.14 -0.05
C ILE A 73 -5.51 -6.62 -0.39
N THR A 74 -4.51 -7.33 0.12
CA THR A 74 -4.30 -8.71 -0.28
C THR A 74 -3.78 -9.53 0.89
N ARG A 75 -4.02 -10.84 0.84
CA ARG A 75 -3.40 -11.80 1.75
C ARG A 75 -2.20 -12.50 1.11
N ASP A 76 -1.91 -12.18 -0.13
CA ASP A 76 -0.74 -12.74 -0.78
C ASP A 76 0.51 -12.09 -0.22
N MET A 77 1.61 -12.85 -0.28
CA MET A 77 2.89 -12.32 0.17
C MET A 77 3.57 -11.57 -0.97
N VAL A 78 4.18 -10.45 -0.62
CA VAL A 78 4.98 -9.68 -1.56
C VAL A 78 6.39 -9.59 -0.99
N GLU A 79 7.37 -9.94 -1.81
CA GLU A 79 8.75 -10.01 -1.36
C GLU A 79 9.19 -8.66 -0.79
N GLY A 80 9.76 -8.68 0.40
CA GLY A 80 10.25 -7.48 1.05
C GLY A 80 9.19 -6.67 1.77
N VAL A 81 7.93 -7.06 1.66
CA VAL A 81 6.84 -6.35 2.31
C VAL A 81 6.42 -7.11 3.56
N PRO A 82 6.35 -6.44 4.71
CA PRO A 82 5.89 -7.12 5.92
C PRO A 82 4.43 -7.52 5.81
N SER A 83 4.05 -8.55 6.53
CA SER A 83 2.68 -9.03 6.56
C SER A 83 2.33 -9.39 8.00
N PRO A 84 1.39 -8.68 8.64
CA PRO A 84 0.62 -7.56 8.09
C PRO A 84 1.47 -6.30 7.91
N GLY A 85 1.13 -5.51 6.90
CA GLY A 85 1.89 -4.32 6.66
C GLY A 85 1.17 -3.36 5.73
N VAL A 86 1.70 -2.14 5.65
CA VAL A 86 1.19 -1.12 4.74
C VAL A 86 2.38 -0.47 4.07
N VAL A 87 2.32 -0.38 2.74
CA VAL A 87 3.35 0.31 1.97
C VAL A 87 2.67 1.37 1.12
N VAL A 88 3.21 2.58 1.17
CA VAL A 88 2.76 3.67 0.30
C VAL A 88 3.92 4.02 -0.61
N ALA A 89 3.66 3.98 -1.92
CA ALA A 89 4.67 4.30 -2.93
C ALA A 89 4.10 5.30 -3.91
N ASP A 90 4.96 6.17 -4.43
CA ASP A 90 4.52 7.15 -5.39
C ASP A 90 4.38 6.49 -6.78
N ARG A 91 3.95 7.29 -7.77
CA ARG A 91 3.70 6.71 -9.09
C ARG A 91 4.97 6.23 -9.77
N TRP A 92 6.12 6.70 -9.31
CA TRP A 92 7.39 6.30 -9.90
C TRP A 92 7.96 5.06 -9.23
N GLY A 93 7.25 4.53 -8.24
CA GLY A 93 7.67 3.31 -7.56
C GLY A 93 8.55 3.56 -6.35
N GLU A 94 8.79 4.80 -5.99
CA GLU A 94 9.60 5.06 -4.81
C GLU A 94 8.73 4.93 -3.57
N ILE A 95 9.19 4.11 -2.62
CA ILE A 95 8.47 3.86 -1.39
C ILE A 95 8.61 5.05 -0.47
N VAL A 96 7.48 5.55 0.01
CA VAL A 96 7.43 6.69 0.91
C VAL A 96 7.27 6.25 2.35
N VAL A 97 6.45 5.23 2.59
CA VAL A 97 6.15 4.75 3.93
C VAL A 97 6.10 3.23 3.91
N VAL A 98 6.71 2.62 4.92
CA VAL A 98 6.54 1.19 5.19
C VAL A 98 6.16 1.07 6.66
N ALA A 99 5.02 0.47 6.92
CA ALA A 99 4.55 0.24 8.28
C ALA A 99 4.31 -1.25 8.47
N ALA A 100 4.67 -1.75 9.64
CA ALA A 100 4.56 -3.17 9.93
C ALA A 100 4.11 -3.34 11.36
N GLY A 101 3.54 -4.51 11.64
CA GLY A 101 3.16 -4.88 12.99
C GLY A 101 3.17 -6.37 13.12
N SER A 102 3.16 -6.87 14.34
CA SER A 102 3.03 -8.30 14.55
C SER A 102 1.57 -8.73 14.45
N LYS A 103 0.65 -7.77 14.47
CA LYS A 103 -0.77 -8.04 14.29
C LYS A 103 -1.43 -6.81 13.68
N VAL A 104 -2.61 -7.04 13.13
CA VAL A 104 -3.30 -6.01 12.37
C VAL A 104 -3.60 -4.78 13.21
N SER A 105 -3.86 -4.96 14.51
CA SER A 105 -4.18 -3.83 15.37
C SER A 105 -3.01 -2.86 15.54
N GLU A 106 -1.81 -3.25 15.14
CA GLU A 106 -0.63 -2.39 15.21
C GLU A 106 -0.39 -1.61 13.93
N LEU A 107 -1.19 -1.86 12.90
CA LEU A 107 -1.04 -1.15 11.64
C LEU A 107 -1.57 0.27 11.78
N PRO A 108 -1.12 1.19 10.91
CA PRO A 108 -1.60 2.57 10.96
C PRO A 108 -3.10 2.62 10.72
N SER A 109 -3.73 3.62 11.33
CA SER A 109 -5.16 3.80 11.16
C SER A 109 -5.48 4.28 9.76
N ALA A 110 -6.76 4.19 9.38
CA ALA A 110 -7.20 4.70 8.10
C ALA A 110 -6.87 6.18 7.96
N ASP A 111 -7.04 6.95 9.03
CA ASP A 111 -6.74 8.38 8.98
C ASP A 111 -5.27 8.64 8.71
N GLU A 112 -4.39 7.87 9.31
CA GLU A 112 -2.96 8.02 9.08
C GLU A 112 -2.60 7.71 7.65
N ILE A 113 -3.19 6.65 7.10
CA ILE A 113 -2.91 6.29 5.72
C ILE A 113 -3.39 7.38 4.77
N VAL A 114 -4.57 7.95 5.05
CA VAL A 114 -5.09 9.03 4.22
C VAL A 114 -4.15 10.22 4.23
N GLU A 115 -3.57 10.54 5.38
CA GLU A 115 -2.62 11.64 5.44
C GLU A 115 -1.40 11.37 4.57
N TRP A 116 -0.89 10.16 4.60
CA TRP A 116 0.26 9.80 3.76
C TRP A 116 -0.10 9.87 2.29
N VAL A 117 -1.28 9.39 1.92
CA VAL A 117 -1.71 9.41 0.54
C VAL A 117 -1.86 10.85 0.07
N THR A 118 -2.44 11.70 0.91
CA THR A 118 -2.59 13.10 0.59
C THR A 118 -1.23 13.76 0.36
N TYR A 119 -0.26 13.44 1.21
CA TYR A 119 1.08 13.96 1.05
C TYR A 119 1.68 13.54 -0.30
N VAL A 120 1.54 12.27 -0.64
CA VAL A 120 2.09 11.75 -1.88
C VAL A 120 1.40 12.37 -3.09
N GLN A 121 0.10 12.55 -3.00
CA GLN A 121 -0.66 13.12 -4.12
C GLN A 121 -0.30 14.58 -4.36
N HIS A 122 0.15 15.28 -3.34
CA HIS A 122 0.55 16.66 -3.49
C HIS A 122 1.99 16.81 -3.95
N GLN A 123 2.74 15.72 -3.99
CA GLN A 123 4.07 15.72 -4.56
C GLN A 123 3.93 15.45 -6.05
N CYS A 124 4.06 16.44 -6.86
CA CYS A 124 3.98 16.21 -8.29
C CYS A 124 5.36 16.42 -8.91
N PRO A 125 5.72 15.60 -9.90
CA PRO A 125 7.04 15.74 -10.53
C PRO A 125 7.25 17.10 -11.15
N GLU A 126 6.19 17.70 -11.65
CA GLU A 126 6.29 19.03 -12.25
C GLU A 126 6.64 20.07 -11.20
N CYS A 127 6.02 19.96 -10.03
CA CYS A 127 6.30 20.90 -8.96
C CYS A 127 7.75 20.78 -8.51
N GLU A 128 8.21 19.55 -8.37
CA GLU A 128 9.58 19.33 -7.98
C GLU A 128 10.54 19.83 -9.05
N GLY A 129 10.21 19.60 -10.29
CA GLY A 129 11.05 20.07 -11.38
C GLY A 129 11.20 21.56 -11.38
N GLU A 130 10.13 22.25 -11.09
CA GLU A 130 10.16 23.71 -11.06
C GLU A 130 10.93 24.24 -9.86
N ALA A 131 10.89 23.50 -8.76
CA ALA A 131 11.57 23.93 -7.56
C ALA A 131 13.07 23.85 -7.69
N ARG A 132 13.56 23.13 -8.67
CA ARG A 132 14.99 22.97 -8.87
C ARG A 132 15.59 24.12 -9.71
#